data_811fb0f550786afe0105c17b3e28336e
#
_entry.id   811fb0f550786afe0105c17b3e28336e
#
_cell.length_a   1.000
_cell.length_b   1.000
_cell.length_c   1.000
_cell.angle_alpha   90.00
_cell.angle_beta   90.00
_cell.angle_gamma   90.00
#
_symmetry.space_group_name_H-M   'P 1'
#
loop_
_entity.id
_entity.type
_entity.pdbx_description
1 polymer ?
#
loop_
_entity_poly.entity_id
_entity_poly.type
_entity_poly.pdbx_seq_one_letter_code
_entity_poly.pdbx_strand_id
1 'polypeptide(L)'
;MGTDVFVLGDDQSYAASMANDYTLKPSSEMSGRSSSRAHIQEVAAEVLSKENGTGKVFSIYGTGGLGKTFLMEELYSDFTHRFTHNTVVTRHSFEGEEITSEEKILKELSDLLACNGVPSPTFRMNYYAWRAKASNFALAKAEFCADFEQAKNKGVEISTMLSGLAAPFIDQFTQGLGGSILNAAIEIGVYAADSIKSAKACNEWKSLTEEKTSSDLKRSLAASLKSDIEAWTGRNERKLIFFLDTFEKLGWVAGEWRIGRYDWAKTISETKGSLWIVAGRCRLAWKNVVRFPVQLEPMSSSEADDLLVKCGVSDSELRSLAVEKARGIPVYLIMLADMINRSSVAEARRDLLCIVDYDNLVEVYLRGLDASLKPAIYTAAFIEYWDYEFMMAVGESFIDPNAIAQLENLSFVWKRQDSFEMHEVVADLIRRSAKGPVVLKLFKACGDLLGQLGSDDKRTAYAKDTYRLHVLKARQLLAVEGVDVLGSEAAFNARMQYAETAWHNGQVEQAYDLYKEIQCSYAPTSSADEPSIYFLRAKLKTAALKTQLWLTRGERTWHEQAIADTVEVLNDVREHYPNERLIYLSALNDLGISWKRFKDFDKAFYYQNQVVRALKDKKSQGTRCR
;
A
#
# COMPACT_ATOMS: atom_id res chain seq x y z
N MET A 1 24.35 1.25 -51.95
CA MET A 1 24.54 -0.22 -51.99
C MET A 1 25.23 -0.58 -50.71
N GLY A 2 24.65 -1.22 -49.84
CA GLY A 2 25.08 -1.55 -48.50
C GLY A 2 24.00 -1.24 -47.52
N THR A 3 23.06 -2.17 -47.37
CA THR A 3 22.02 -2.13 -46.33
C THR A 3 22.62 -2.67 -45.03
N ASP A 4 23.03 -1.80 -44.15
CA ASP A 4 23.40 -2.16 -42.80
C ASP A 4 22.10 -2.47 -42.00
N VAL A 5 21.93 -3.75 -41.74
CA VAL A 5 20.92 -4.28 -40.81
C VAL A 5 21.41 -3.93 -39.40
N PHE A 6 20.79 -2.92 -38.78
CA PHE A 6 20.95 -2.71 -37.34
C PHE A 6 20.28 -3.87 -36.60
N VAL A 7 21.10 -4.71 -36.00
CA VAL A 7 20.70 -5.68 -34.99
C VAL A 7 20.31 -4.89 -33.75
N LEU A 8 19.02 -4.88 -33.44
CA LEU A 8 18.50 -4.39 -32.16
C LEU A 8 19.07 -5.29 -31.05
N GLY A 9 20.01 -4.73 -30.29
CA GLY A 9 20.53 -5.35 -29.08
C GLY A 9 19.43 -5.50 -28.04
N ASP A 10 19.60 -6.54 -27.23
CA ASP A 10 18.72 -6.97 -26.14
C ASP A 10 18.42 -5.85 -25.13
N ASP A 11 17.35 -5.10 -25.34
CA ASP A 11 16.81 -4.12 -24.38
C ASP A 11 15.78 -4.73 -23.40
N GLN A 12 15.79 -6.06 -23.27
CA GLN A 12 14.93 -6.74 -22.26
C GLN A 12 15.37 -6.51 -20.79
N SER A 13 16.56 -5.95 -20.57
CA SER A 13 17.06 -5.70 -19.20
C SER A 13 16.37 -4.52 -18.50
N TYR A 14 15.77 -3.59 -19.22
CA TYR A 14 15.17 -2.38 -18.64
C TYR A 14 13.73 -2.58 -18.13
N ALA A 15 12.94 -3.39 -18.79
CA ALA A 15 11.59 -3.73 -18.30
C ALA A 15 11.63 -4.55 -16.99
N ALA A 16 12.69 -5.34 -16.80
CA ALA A 16 12.91 -6.09 -15.56
C ALA A 16 13.30 -5.17 -14.37
N SER A 17 13.90 -4.02 -14.61
CA SER A 17 14.32 -3.10 -13.54
C SER A 17 13.17 -2.31 -12.90
N MET A 18 11.99 -2.35 -13.51
CA MET A 18 10.78 -1.70 -12.98
C MET A 18 9.85 -2.63 -12.22
N ALA A 19 9.94 -3.93 -12.42
CA ALA A 19 9.43 -4.89 -11.47
C ALA A 19 10.30 -4.75 -10.22
N ASN A 20 9.74 -4.27 -9.10
CA ASN A 20 10.41 -4.15 -7.81
C ASN A 20 11.46 -5.24 -7.64
N ASP A 21 12.74 -4.88 -7.71
CA ASP A 21 13.85 -5.81 -7.72
C ASP A 21 14.05 -6.36 -6.30
N TYR A 22 13.23 -7.35 -5.95
CA TYR A 22 13.39 -8.11 -4.71
C TYR A 22 14.46 -9.17 -4.92
N THR A 23 15.68 -8.86 -4.59
CA THR A 23 16.68 -9.90 -4.44
C THR A 23 16.48 -10.60 -3.09
N LEU A 24 15.71 -11.69 -3.09
CA LEU A 24 15.70 -12.63 -1.97
C LEU A 24 17.10 -13.25 -1.82
N LYS A 25 17.75 -13.01 -0.69
CA LYS A 25 18.89 -13.83 -0.27
C LYS A 25 18.35 -14.97 0.61
N PRO A 26 18.76 -16.19 0.45
CA PRO A 26 19.78 -16.78 -0.43
C PRO A 26 19.25 -17.67 -1.53
N SER A 27 20.00 -17.74 -2.64
CA SER A 27 19.97 -18.71 -3.72
C SER A 27 18.62 -19.22 -4.21
N SER A 28 18.33 -18.80 -5.31
CA SER A 28 17.53 -19.14 -6.50
C SER A 28 16.68 -20.42 -6.56
N GLU A 29 16.60 -21.28 -5.56
CA GLU A 29 15.82 -22.51 -5.64
C GLU A 29 15.22 -22.86 -4.28
N MET A 30 14.06 -22.30 -3.97
CA MET A 30 13.28 -22.78 -2.84
C MET A 30 12.70 -24.15 -3.16
N SER A 31 13.04 -25.16 -2.35
CA SER A 31 12.37 -26.46 -2.39
C SER A 31 10.93 -26.34 -1.95
N GLY A 32 10.06 -27.19 -2.47
CA GLY A 32 8.77 -27.38 -1.86
C GLY A 32 7.67 -26.44 -2.28
N ARG A 33 7.43 -26.30 -3.56
CA ARG A 33 6.20 -25.75 -4.15
C ARG A 33 6.02 -26.25 -5.58
N SER A 34 6.75 -27.28 -5.93
CA SER A 34 6.78 -27.83 -7.29
C SER A 34 5.40 -28.25 -7.78
N SER A 35 4.56 -28.85 -6.94
CA SER A 35 3.21 -29.26 -7.30
C SER A 35 2.28 -28.06 -7.53
N SER A 36 2.29 -27.06 -6.64
CA SER A 36 1.50 -25.83 -6.82
C SER A 36 1.95 -25.04 -8.05
N ARG A 37 3.28 -24.93 -8.25
CA ARG A 37 3.88 -24.29 -9.41
C ARG A 37 3.51 -24.99 -10.71
N ALA A 38 3.67 -26.30 -10.80
CA ALA A 38 3.30 -27.09 -11.98
C ALA A 38 1.81 -26.97 -12.31
N HIS A 39 0.95 -27.05 -11.30
CA HIS A 39 -0.49 -26.88 -11.49
C HIS A 39 -0.84 -25.48 -12.05
N ILE A 40 -0.27 -24.42 -11.49
CA ILE A 40 -0.52 -23.04 -11.97
C ILE A 40 0.00 -22.89 -13.40
N GLN A 41 1.18 -23.42 -13.73
CA GLN A 41 1.75 -23.38 -15.08
C GLN A 41 0.91 -24.13 -16.11
N GLU A 42 0.42 -25.33 -15.77
CA GLU A 42 -0.43 -26.14 -16.64
C GLU A 42 -1.75 -25.43 -16.96
N VAL A 43 -2.45 -24.97 -15.92
CA VAL A 43 -3.72 -24.28 -16.09
C VAL A 43 -3.53 -22.93 -16.80
N ALA A 44 -2.43 -22.21 -16.53
CA ALA A 44 -2.12 -20.98 -17.24
C ALA A 44 -1.92 -21.23 -18.74
N ALA A 45 -1.18 -22.26 -19.11
CA ALA A 45 -1.00 -22.65 -20.50
C ALA A 45 -2.34 -22.98 -21.18
N GLU A 46 -3.23 -23.72 -20.50
CA GLU A 46 -4.58 -24.01 -20.99
C GLU A 46 -5.43 -22.75 -21.18
N VAL A 47 -5.40 -21.85 -20.19
CA VAL A 47 -6.18 -20.59 -20.23
C VAL A 47 -5.73 -19.68 -21.37
N LEU A 48 -4.41 -19.59 -21.58
CA LEU A 48 -3.83 -18.72 -22.61
C LEU A 48 -3.96 -19.30 -24.02
N SER A 49 -4.09 -20.64 -24.16
CA SER A 49 -4.29 -21.29 -25.47
C SER A 49 -5.70 -21.13 -25.99
N LYS A 50 -6.69 -20.84 -25.14
CA LYS A 50 -8.10 -20.68 -25.56
C LYS A 50 -8.34 -19.28 -26.11
N GLU A 51 -8.76 -19.20 -27.37
CA GLU A 51 -9.20 -17.96 -28.00
C GLU A 51 -10.44 -17.39 -27.27
N ASN A 52 -10.44 -16.08 -27.02
CA ASN A 52 -11.61 -15.32 -26.55
C ASN A 52 -12.22 -15.71 -25.18
N GLY A 53 -11.48 -16.34 -24.29
CA GLY A 53 -11.93 -16.58 -22.93
C GLY A 53 -12.07 -15.27 -22.10
N THR A 54 -13.12 -15.20 -21.24
CA THR A 54 -13.16 -14.18 -20.17
C THR A 54 -11.93 -14.27 -19.30
N GLY A 55 -11.47 -13.16 -18.71
CA GLY A 55 -10.35 -13.12 -17.78
C GLY A 55 -10.44 -14.19 -16.70
N LYS A 56 -9.32 -14.76 -16.34
CA LYS A 56 -9.19 -15.80 -15.32
C LYS A 56 -8.35 -15.31 -14.18
N VAL A 57 -8.68 -15.75 -12.97
CA VAL A 57 -7.95 -15.37 -11.75
C VAL A 57 -7.52 -16.63 -11.00
N PHE A 58 -6.22 -16.72 -10.71
CA PHE A 58 -5.69 -17.57 -9.64
C PHE A 58 -5.68 -16.78 -8.35
N SER A 59 -6.19 -17.39 -7.28
CA SER A 59 -6.09 -16.84 -5.93
C SER A 59 -5.14 -17.71 -5.12
N ILE A 60 -3.89 -17.28 -4.97
CA ILE A 60 -2.91 -17.93 -4.10
C ILE A 60 -3.09 -17.35 -2.70
N TYR A 61 -3.41 -18.16 -1.70
CA TYR A 61 -3.67 -17.66 -0.37
C TYR A 61 -3.11 -18.57 0.72
N GLY A 62 -2.91 -17.98 1.90
CA GLY A 62 -2.35 -18.66 3.07
C GLY A 62 -1.77 -17.66 4.06
N THR A 63 -1.45 -18.11 5.27
CA THR A 63 -0.90 -17.27 6.34
C THR A 63 0.43 -16.60 5.94
N GLY A 64 0.86 -15.59 6.70
CA GLY A 64 2.15 -14.93 6.48
C GLY A 64 3.30 -15.92 6.62
N GLY A 65 4.41 -15.69 5.88
CA GLY A 65 5.61 -16.51 5.96
C GLY A 65 5.58 -17.84 5.19
N LEU A 66 4.47 -18.19 4.51
CA LEU A 66 4.36 -19.44 3.72
C LEU A 66 5.08 -19.40 2.35
N GLY A 67 5.72 -18.28 2.00
CA GLY A 67 6.46 -18.16 0.73
C GLY A 67 5.60 -17.83 -0.48
N LYS A 68 4.45 -17.13 -0.29
CA LYS A 68 3.60 -16.67 -1.40
C LYS A 68 4.35 -15.77 -2.38
N THR A 69 4.99 -14.73 -1.87
CA THR A 69 5.80 -13.78 -2.66
C THR A 69 6.90 -14.51 -3.43
N PHE A 70 7.59 -15.46 -2.82
CA PHE A 70 8.60 -16.26 -3.48
C PHE A 70 8.02 -17.09 -4.64
N LEU A 71 6.88 -17.77 -4.42
CA LEU A 71 6.19 -18.51 -5.48
C LEU A 71 5.76 -17.58 -6.62
N MET A 72 5.31 -16.36 -6.28
CA MET A 72 4.95 -15.34 -7.27
C MET A 72 6.15 -14.91 -8.12
N GLU A 73 7.32 -14.76 -7.51
CA GLU A 73 8.56 -14.42 -8.22
C GLU A 73 9.03 -15.53 -9.16
N GLU A 74 9.02 -16.77 -8.69
CA GLU A 74 9.37 -17.92 -9.53
C GLU A 74 8.41 -18.05 -10.73
N LEU A 75 7.10 -17.94 -10.48
CA LEU A 75 6.11 -17.98 -11.56
C LEU A 75 6.28 -16.79 -12.52
N TYR A 76 6.56 -15.60 -12.02
CA TYR A 76 6.80 -14.42 -12.85
C TYR A 76 8.01 -14.62 -13.76
N SER A 77 9.13 -15.07 -13.20
CA SER A 77 10.34 -15.39 -13.96
C SER A 77 10.06 -16.46 -15.03
N ASP A 78 9.44 -17.57 -14.65
CA ASP A 78 9.08 -18.63 -15.58
C ASP A 78 8.19 -18.15 -16.72
N PHE A 79 7.17 -17.36 -16.40
CA PHE A 79 6.18 -16.89 -17.38
C PHE A 79 6.80 -15.86 -18.32
N THR A 80 7.69 -15.01 -17.84
CA THR A 80 8.44 -14.05 -18.65
C THR A 80 9.31 -14.77 -19.68
N HIS A 81 9.94 -15.88 -19.30
CA HIS A 81 10.74 -16.68 -20.23
C HIS A 81 9.90 -17.56 -21.18
N ARG A 82 8.78 -18.08 -20.69
CA ARG A 82 7.95 -19.03 -21.44
C ARG A 82 7.00 -18.39 -22.45
N PHE A 83 6.47 -17.21 -22.11
CA PHE A 83 5.46 -16.52 -22.90
C PHE A 83 6.02 -15.25 -23.55
N THR A 84 6.91 -15.41 -24.53
CA THR A 84 7.61 -14.30 -25.20
C THR A 84 6.86 -13.69 -26.40
N HIS A 85 5.95 -14.43 -27.04
CA HIS A 85 5.25 -13.96 -28.24
C HIS A 85 3.82 -13.48 -27.89
N ASN A 86 3.51 -12.24 -28.27
CA ASN A 86 2.19 -11.62 -28.10
C ASN A 86 1.65 -11.62 -26.64
N THR A 87 2.50 -11.88 -25.64
CA THR A 87 2.10 -11.92 -24.24
C THR A 87 2.94 -10.92 -23.44
N VAL A 88 2.26 -10.02 -22.74
CA VAL A 88 2.88 -9.15 -21.76
C VAL A 88 2.70 -9.80 -20.39
N VAL A 89 3.81 -10.01 -19.69
CA VAL A 89 3.84 -10.47 -18.29
C VAL A 89 4.27 -9.30 -17.44
N THR A 90 3.46 -8.92 -16.47
CA THR A 90 3.77 -7.79 -15.59
C THR A 90 3.38 -8.08 -14.15
N ARG A 91 3.95 -7.35 -13.20
CA ARG A 91 3.78 -7.59 -11.77
C ARG A 91 3.66 -6.28 -11.00
N HIS A 92 2.79 -6.30 -9.99
CA HIS A 92 2.70 -5.25 -8.97
C HIS A 92 2.61 -5.88 -7.58
N SER A 93 3.33 -5.32 -6.61
CA SER A 93 3.28 -5.72 -5.20
C SER A 93 2.79 -4.55 -4.37
N PHE A 94 1.85 -4.82 -3.48
CA PHE A 94 1.34 -3.84 -2.51
C PHE A 94 2.17 -3.83 -1.22
N GLU A 95 3.28 -4.54 -1.18
CA GLU A 95 4.20 -4.55 -0.04
C GLU A 95 4.99 -3.25 0.03
N GLY A 96 5.12 -2.65 1.22
CA GLY A 96 5.83 -1.38 1.43
C GLY A 96 5.13 -0.14 0.87
N GLU A 97 4.06 -0.31 0.11
CA GLU A 97 3.23 0.82 -0.28
C GLU A 97 2.24 1.13 0.84
N GLU A 98 2.21 2.37 1.29
CA GLU A 98 1.07 2.84 2.05
C GLU A 98 -0.14 2.78 1.15
N ILE A 99 -1.18 2.10 1.63
CA ILE A 99 -2.40 1.87 0.85
C ILE A 99 -2.95 3.20 0.41
N THR A 100 -2.73 3.47 -0.84
CA THR A 100 -3.17 4.64 -1.52
C THR A 100 -4.63 4.49 -1.92
N SER A 101 -5.25 5.57 -2.33
CA SER A 101 -6.61 5.55 -2.85
C SER A 101 -6.72 4.66 -4.10
N GLU A 102 -7.91 4.11 -4.35
CA GLU A 102 -8.21 3.30 -5.54
C GLU A 102 -7.72 3.94 -6.84
N GLU A 103 -7.96 5.24 -6.99
CA GLU A 103 -7.56 5.99 -8.18
C GLU A 103 -6.05 6.07 -8.37
N LYS A 104 -5.28 6.14 -7.29
CA LYS A 104 -3.82 6.13 -7.36
C LYS A 104 -3.28 4.77 -7.75
N ILE A 105 -3.83 3.69 -7.17
CA ILE A 105 -3.50 2.32 -7.55
C ILE A 105 -3.78 2.09 -9.03
N LEU A 106 -4.97 2.48 -9.51
CA LEU A 106 -5.32 2.33 -10.92
C LEU A 106 -4.39 3.12 -11.84
N LYS A 107 -3.92 4.30 -11.39
CA LYS A 107 -2.92 5.08 -12.11
C LYS A 107 -1.58 4.35 -12.18
N GLU A 108 -1.08 3.84 -11.06
CA GLU A 108 0.16 3.06 -11.01
C GLU A 108 0.10 1.82 -11.90
N LEU A 109 -1.04 1.10 -11.90
CA LEU A 109 -1.26 -0.01 -12.81
C LEU A 109 -1.28 0.44 -14.29
N SER A 110 -1.88 1.59 -14.60
CA SER A 110 -1.87 2.17 -15.94
C SER A 110 -0.45 2.53 -16.39
N ASP A 111 0.36 3.09 -15.49
CA ASP A 111 1.75 3.46 -15.77
C ASP A 111 2.62 2.22 -15.97
N LEU A 112 2.45 1.20 -15.14
CA LEU A 112 3.11 -0.10 -15.29
C LEU A 112 2.75 -0.79 -16.61
N LEU A 113 1.50 -0.75 -17.01
CA LEU A 113 1.04 -1.27 -18.31
C LEU A 113 1.67 -0.49 -19.47
N ALA A 114 1.76 0.83 -19.37
CA ALA A 114 2.40 1.66 -20.40
C ALA A 114 3.90 1.34 -20.55
N CYS A 115 4.61 1.10 -19.43
CA CYS A 115 6.01 0.65 -19.44
C CYS A 115 6.19 -0.68 -20.20
N ASN A 116 5.16 -1.51 -20.23
CA ASN A 116 5.14 -2.78 -20.94
C ASN A 116 4.46 -2.71 -22.33
N GLY A 117 4.30 -1.52 -22.90
CA GLY A 117 3.74 -1.33 -24.24
C GLY A 117 2.21 -1.52 -24.33
N VAL A 118 1.49 -1.46 -23.20
CA VAL A 118 0.02 -1.54 -23.13
C VAL A 118 -0.55 -0.14 -22.85
N PRO A 119 -1.01 0.60 -23.89
CA PRO A 119 -1.52 1.95 -23.72
C PRO A 119 -2.89 1.95 -23.00
N SER A 120 -3.14 2.99 -22.21
CA SER A 120 -4.40 3.17 -21.48
C SER A 120 -5.00 4.57 -21.68
N PRO A 121 -5.31 5.00 -22.91
CA PRO A 121 -5.72 6.36 -23.23
C PRO A 121 -7.06 6.75 -22.60
N THR A 122 -8.05 5.88 -22.61
CA THR A 122 -9.38 6.16 -22.04
C THR A 122 -9.30 6.34 -20.54
N PHE A 123 -8.51 5.49 -19.87
CA PHE A 123 -8.25 5.64 -18.45
C PHE A 123 -7.56 6.96 -18.13
N ARG A 124 -6.49 7.31 -18.86
CA ARG A 124 -5.73 8.55 -18.62
C ARG A 124 -6.58 9.79 -18.79
N MET A 125 -7.38 9.87 -19.85
CA MET A 125 -8.32 10.98 -20.04
C MET A 125 -9.33 11.08 -18.88
N ASN A 126 -9.93 9.96 -18.47
CA ASN A 126 -10.85 9.92 -17.33
C ASN A 126 -10.17 10.32 -16.01
N TYR A 127 -8.95 9.84 -15.77
CA TYR A 127 -8.19 10.13 -14.55
C TYR A 127 -7.89 11.63 -14.43
N TYR A 128 -7.32 12.24 -15.46
CA TYR A 128 -6.99 13.66 -15.40
C TYR A 128 -8.22 14.58 -15.45
N ALA A 129 -9.31 14.17 -16.11
CA ALA A 129 -10.59 14.88 -16.02
C ALA A 129 -11.15 14.82 -14.59
N TRP A 130 -11.10 13.64 -13.96
CA TRP A 130 -11.47 13.50 -12.55
C TRP A 130 -10.58 14.36 -11.65
N ARG A 131 -9.28 14.30 -11.83
CA ARG A 131 -8.28 15.04 -11.03
C ARG A 131 -8.48 16.55 -11.11
N ALA A 132 -8.74 17.06 -12.32
CA ALA A 132 -9.05 18.47 -12.54
C ALA A 132 -10.33 18.94 -11.83
N LYS A 133 -11.36 18.08 -11.77
CA LYS A 133 -12.62 18.37 -11.06
C LYS A 133 -12.54 18.13 -9.54
N ALA A 134 -11.76 17.17 -9.10
CA ALA A 134 -11.65 16.81 -7.68
C ALA A 134 -10.75 17.78 -6.90
N SER A 135 -9.71 18.32 -7.53
CA SER A 135 -8.78 19.28 -6.93
C SER A 135 -8.83 20.63 -7.64
N ASN A 136 -8.02 20.81 -8.66
CA ASN A 136 -8.08 21.91 -9.62
C ASN A 136 -7.28 21.54 -10.88
N PHE A 137 -7.55 22.27 -11.97
CA PHE A 137 -6.92 21.99 -13.26
C PHE A 137 -5.39 22.19 -13.24
N ALA A 138 -4.89 23.18 -12.50
CA ALA A 138 -3.45 23.45 -12.45
C ALA A 138 -2.67 22.29 -11.79
N LEU A 139 -3.22 21.70 -10.73
CA LEU A 139 -2.62 20.52 -10.09
C LEU A 139 -2.68 19.29 -10.99
N ALA A 140 -3.81 19.03 -11.64
CA ALA A 140 -3.93 17.93 -12.58
C ALA A 140 -2.95 18.04 -13.75
N LYS A 141 -2.74 19.27 -14.25
CA LYS A 141 -1.75 19.58 -15.29
C LYS A 141 -0.33 19.35 -14.81
N ALA A 142 0.03 19.82 -13.62
CA ALA A 142 1.36 19.62 -13.04
C ALA A 142 1.66 18.12 -12.85
N GLU A 143 0.68 17.36 -12.40
CA GLU A 143 0.77 15.90 -12.24
C GLU A 143 0.99 15.21 -13.60
N PHE A 144 0.19 15.56 -14.62
CA PHE A 144 0.38 15.01 -15.98
C PHE A 144 1.80 15.26 -16.51
N CYS A 145 2.33 16.46 -16.30
CA CYS A 145 3.66 16.81 -16.76
C CYS A 145 4.76 16.05 -16.02
N ALA A 146 4.61 15.90 -14.71
CA ALA A 146 5.53 15.12 -13.89
C ALA A 146 5.53 13.63 -14.32
N ASP A 147 4.35 13.06 -14.55
CA ASP A 147 4.20 11.69 -15.03
C ASP A 147 4.84 11.49 -16.41
N PHE A 148 4.68 12.46 -17.29
CA PHE A 148 5.28 12.42 -18.63
C PHE A 148 6.81 12.44 -18.56
N GLU A 149 7.40 13.35 -17.77
CA GLU A 149 8.85 13.42 -17.59
C GLU A 149 9.39 12.16 -16.89
N GLN A 150 8.67 11.64 -15.90
CA GLN A 150 9.06 10.41 -15.23
C GLN A 150 9.06 9.22 -16.21
N ALA A 151 8.03 9.08 -17.03
CA ALA A 151 7.95 8.02 -18.04
C ALA A 151 9.08 8.11 -19.06
N LYS A 152 9.39 9.33 -19.53
CA LYS A 152 10.52 9.58 -20.41
C LYS A 152 11.85 9.17 -19.78
N ASN A 153 12.08 9.53 -18.53
CA ASN A 153 13.30 9.16 -17.79
C ASN A 153 13.41 7.65 -17.57
N LYS A 154 12.27 6.94 -17.56
CA LYS A 154 12.19 5.49 -17.45
C LYS A 154 12.24 4.76 -18.80
N GLY A 155 12.52 5.46 -19.89
CA GLY A 155 12.62 4.85 -21.23
C GLY A 155 11.29 4.42 -21.85
N VAL A 156 10.14 4.84 -21.28
CA VAL A 156 8.82 4.54 -21.86
C VAL A 156 8.70 5.29 -23.18
N GLU A 157 8.33 4.58 -24.23
CA GLU A 157 8.05 5.23 -25.51
C GLU A 157 6.92 6.27 -25.36
N ILE A 158 7.25 7.51 -25.67
CA ILE A 158 6.28 8.63 -25.62
C ILE A 158 5.05 8.33 -26.49
N SER A 159 5.27 7.62 -27.60
CA SER A 159 4.20 7.10 -28.47
C SER A 159 3.15 6.28 -27.72
N THR A 160 3.59 5.42 -26.82
CA THR A 160 2.68 4.58 -26.00
C THR A 160 1.86 5.42 -25.04
N MET A 161 2.46 6.43 -24.41
CA MET A 161 1.75 7.31 -23.49
C MET A 161 0.73 8.22 -24.18
N LEU A 162 1.04 8.74 -25.37
CA LEU A 162 0.20 9.67 -26.12
C LEU A 162 -0.79 8.97 -27.05
N SER A 163 -0.56 7.67 -27.35
CA SER A 163 -1.42 6.90 -28.26
C SER A 163 -2.86 6.88 -27.82
N GLY A 164 -3.74 7.36 -28.68
CA GLY A 164 -5.21 7.37 -28.45
C GLY A 164 -5.72 8.50 -27.56
N LEU A 165 -4.86 9.40 -27.04
CA LEU A 165 -5.31 10.60 -26.35
C LEU A 165 -5.93 11.60 -27.31
N ALA A 166 -6.98 12.31 -26.86
CA ALA A 166 -7.62 13.34 -27.66
C ALA A 166 -6.71 14.56 -27.87
N ALA A 167 -6.66 15.10 -29.09
CA ALA A 167 -5.89 16.32 -29.37
C ALA A 167 -6.25 17.48 -28.42
N PRO A 168 -7.53 17.82 -28.15
CA PRO A 168 -7.87 18.86 -27.17
C PRO A 168 -7.37 18.57 -25.76
N PHE A 169 -7.29 17.29 -25.35
CA PHE A 169 -6.69 16.92 -24.08
C PHE A 169 -5.20 17.26 -24.06
N ILE A 170 -4.46 16.84 -25.09
CA ILE A 170 -3.03 17.12 -25.20
C ILE A 170 -2.79 18.64 -25.22
N ASP A 171 -3.51 19.39 -26.06
CA ASP A 171 -3.38 20.83 -26.15
C ASP A 171 -3.64 21.53 -24.80
N GLN A 172 -4.67 21.11 -24.08
CA GLN A 172 -5.06 21.71 -22.80
C GLN A 172 -4.02 21.43 -21.69
N PHE A 173 -3.47 20.22 -21.66
CA PHE A 173 -2.52 19.82 -20.63
C PHE A 173 -1.06 20.21 -20.94
N THR A 174 -0.72 20.48 -22.21
CA THR A 174 0.63 20.86 -22.62
C THR A 174 0.82 22.37 -22.85
N GLN A 175 -0.25 23.18 -22.84
CA GLN A 175 -0.14 24.63 -22.98
C GLN A 175 0.83 25.24 -21.94
N GLY A 176 1.84 25.98 -22.43
CA GLY A 176 2.84 26.65 -21.59
C GLY A 176 4.02 25.77 -21.14
N LEU A 177 4.07 24.52 -21.56
CA LEU A 177 5.28 23.69 -21.46
C LEU A 177 6.10 23.92 -22.73
N GLY A 178 7.29 24.45 -22.59
CA GLY A 178 8.17 24.72 -23.74
C GLY A 178 8.31 23.49 -24.63
N GLY A 179 8.08 23.67 -25.88
CA GLY A 179 8.21 22.85 -27.10
C GLY A 179 8.49 21.33 -27.06
N SER A 180 8.96 20.75 -25.95
CA SER A 180 9.44 19.38 -25.95
C SER A 180 8.32 18.33 -26.06
N ILE A 181 7.19 18.52 -25.36
CA ILE A 181 6.07 17.56 -25.42
C ILE A 181 5.29 17.74 -26.72
N LEU A 182 5.09 18.98 -27.15
CA LEU A 182 4.43 19.30 -28.40
C LEU A 182 5.25 18.80 -29.60
N ASN A 183 6.56 19.02 -29.58
CA ASN A 183 7.47 18.52 -30.64
C ASN A 183 7.49 16.98 -30.64
N ALA A 184 7.54 16.33 -29.51
CA ALA A 184 7.44 14.88 -29.43
C ALA A 184 6.10 14.34 -29.98
N ALA A 185 4.99 15.01 -29.70
CA ALA A 185 3.67 14.64 -30.25
C ALA A 185 3.61 14.85 -31.78
N ILE A 186 4.29 15.88 -32.30
CA ILE A 186 4.40 16.17 -33.74
C ILE A 186 5.33 15.17 -34.43
N GLU A 187 6.49 14.87 -33.87
CA GLU A 187 7.46 13.89 -34.40
C GLU A 187 6.89 12.48 -34.49
N ILE A 188 6.01 12.09 -33.57
CA ILE A 188 5.36 10.76 -33.56
C ILE A 188 4.21 10.67 -34.56
N GLY A 189 3.89 11.76 -35.29
CA GLY A 189 2.81 11.76 -36.30
C GLY A 189 1.41 11.62 -35.71
N VAL A 190 1.23 11.83 -34.39
CA VAL A 190 -0.07 11.78 -33.70
C VAL A 190 -1.03 12.83 -34.29
N TYR A 191 -0.49 13.92 -34.84
CA TYR A 191 -1.27 14.96 -35.49
C TYR A 191 -1.65 14.66 -36.95
N ALA A 192 -0.98 13.74 -37.63
CA ALA A 192 -1.12 13.60 -39.09
C ALA A 192 -1.99 12.42 -39.57
N ALA A 193 -2.20 11.39 -38.76
CA ALA A 193 -2.79 10.14 -39.25
C ALA A 193 -4.26 9.91 -38.93
N ASP A 194 -4.87 10.66 -38.01
CA ASP A 194 -6.15 10.28 -37.43
C ASP A 194 -7.19 11.40 -37.23
N SER A 195 -7.46 12.22 -38.24
CA SER A 195 -8.54 13.22 -38.16
C SER A 195 -9.94 12.63 -37.87
N ILE A 196 -10.16 11.37 -38.20
CA ILE A 196 -11.46 10.68 -37.96
C ILE A 196 -11.51 10.06 -36.54
N LYS A 197 -10.43 9.51 -36.05
CA LYS A 197 -10.34 9.06 -34.63
C LYS A 197 -10.31 10.25 -33.68
N SER A 198 -9.75 11.38 -34.10
CA SER A 198 -9.73 12.64 -33.37
C SER A 198 -11.14 13.13 -33.02
N ALA A 199 -12.13 13.03 -33.92
CA ALA A 199 -13.49 13.51 -33.64
C ALA A 199 -14.18 12.70 -32.53
N LYS A 200 -14.01 11.37 -32.50
CA LYS A 200 -14.57 10.52 -31.44
C LYS A 200 -13.89 10.82 -30.10
N ALA A 201 -12.56 10.86 -30.07
CA ALA A 201 -11.80 11.17 -28.85
C ALA A 201 -12.05 12.59 -28.34
N CYS A 202 -12.24 13.57 -29.27
CA CYS A 202 -12.62 14.94 -28.91
C CYS A 202 -14.00 15.01 -28.28
N ASN A 203 -15.00 14.25 -28.82
CA ASN A 203 -16.33 14.18 -28.24
C ASN A 203 -16.32 13.48 -26.89
N GLU A 204 -15.54 12.41 -26.73
CA GLU A 204 -15.32 11.75 -25.44
C GLU A 204 -14.72 12.72 -24.41
N TRP A 205 -13.68 13.45 -24.76
CA TRP A 205 -13.07 14.43 -23.87
C TRP A 205 -14.06 15.53 -23.45
N LYS A 206 -14.83 16.05 -24.40
CA LYS A 206 -15.89 17.04 -24.12
C LYS A 206 -16.93 16.49 -23.16
N SER A 207 -17.42 15.27 -23.39
CA SER A 207 -18.36 14.61 -22.48
C SER A 207 -17.79 14.42 -21.08
N LEU A 208 -16.52 14.02 -20.95
CA LEU A 208 -15.82 13.87 -19.66
C LEU A 208 -15.74 15.20 -18.89
N THR A 209 -15.46 16.29 -19.59
CA THR A 209 -15.24 17.60 -18.97
C THR A 209 -16.52 18.40 -18.71
N GLU A 210 -17.53 18.29 -19.56
CA GLU A 210 -18.74 19.10 -19.47
C GLU A 210 -19.91 18.35 -18.81
N GLU A 211 -20.10 17.06 -19.10
CA GLU A 211 -21.31 16.33 -18.73
C GLU A 211 -21.16 15.51 -17.43
N LYS A 212 -19.98 14.91 -17.19
CA LYS A 212 -19.78 14.03 -16.04
C LYS A 212 -19.36 14.77 -14.79
N THR A 213 -19.86 14.32 -13.64
CA THR A 213 -19.40 14.81 -12.33
C THR A 213 -18.08 14.15 -11.92
N SER A 214 -17.37 14.73 -10.93
CA SER A 214 -16.17 14.12 -10.35
C SER A 214 -16.44 12.70 -9.83
N SER A 215 -17.61 12.49 -9.23
CA SER A 215 -18.02 11.17 -8.71
C SER A 215 -18.26 10.14 -9.82
N ASP A 216 -18.85 10.56 -10.95
CA ASP A 216 -19.09 9.67 -12.09
C ASP A 216 -17.78 9.26 -12.76
N LEU A 217 -16.86 10.21 -12.91
CA LEU A 217 -15.52 9.96 -13.44
C LEU A 217 -14.76 8.97 -12.56
N LYS A 218 -14.75 9.17 -11.25
CA LYS A 218 -14.10 8.24 -10.30
C LYS A 218 -14.63 6.83 -10.44
N ARG A 219 -15.96 6.64 -10.45
CA ARG A 219 -16.59 5.32 -10.61
C ARG A 219 -16.28 4.65 -11.95
N SER A 220 -15.96 5.41 -12.97
CA SER A 220 -15.66 4.87 -14.31
C SER A 220 -14.19 4.52 -14.53
N LEU A 221 -13.29 4.84 -13.59
CA LEU A 221 -11.84 4.63 -13.78
C LEU A 221 -11.48 3.16 -14.05
N ALA A 222 -11.94 2.23 -13.21
CA ALA A 222 -11.66 0.81 -13.40
C ALA A 222 -12.22 0.26 -14.72
N ALA A 223 -13.44 0.67 -15.07
CA ALA A 223 -14.08 0.28 -16.33
C ALA A 223 -13.35 0.85 -17.55
N SER A 224 -12.81 2.05 -17.46
CA SER A 224 -12.01 2.66 -18.51
C SER A 224 -10.69 1.91 -18.73
N LEU A 225 -9.98 1.55 -17.64
CA LEU A 225 -8.76 0.76 -17.73
C LEU A 225 -9.04 -0.62 -18.32
N LYS A 226 -10.11 -1.28 -17.87
CA LYS A 226 -10.56 -2.55 -18.48
C LYS A 226 -10.79 -2.42 -19.98
N SER A 227 -11.49 -1.38 -20.43
CA SER A 227 -11.77 -1.13 -21.85
C SER A 227 -10.49 -0.96 -22.66
N ASP A 228 -9.50 -0.23 -22.14
CA ASP A 228 -8.21 -0.06 -22.80
C ASP A 228 -7.45 -1.38 -22.93
N ILE A 229 -7.41 -2.19 -21.87
CA ILE A 229 -6.78 -3.51 -21.89
C ILE A 229 -7.50 -4.43 -22.89
N GLU A 230 -8.85 -4.44 -22.91
CA GLU A 230 -9.63 -5.23 -23.88
C GLU A 230 -9.39 -4.80 -25.34
N ALA A 231 -9.25 -3.50 -25.57
CA ALA A 231 -8.89 -2.97 -26.89
C ALA A 231 -7.49 -3.38 -27.32
N TRP A 232 -6.56 -3.50 -26.38
CA TRP A 232 -5.19 -3.93 -26.64
C TRP A 232 -5.10 -5.45 -26.85
N THR A 233 -5.72 -6.27 -25.97
CA THR A 233 -5.73 -7.74 -26.08
C THR A 233 -6.51 -8.22 -27.31
N GLY A 234 -7.53 -7.48 -27.74
CA GLY A 234 -8.29 -7.78 -28.97
C GLY A 234 -7.51 -7.53 -30.27
N ARG A 235 -6.34 -6.91 -30.22
CA ARG A 235 -5.48 -6.69 -31.38
C ARG A 235 -4.42 -7.78 -31.48
N ASN A 236 -4.37 -8.51 -32.58
CA ASN A 236 -3.33 -9.50 -32.88
C ASN A 236 -3.19 -10.62 -31.81
N GLU A 237 -4.31 -11.07 -31.23
CA GLU A 237 -4.34 -12.16 -30.23
C GLU A 237 -3.41 -11.95 -29.03
N ARG A 238 -3.20 -10.70 -28.66
CA ARG A 238 -2.33 -10.34 -27.53
C ARG A 238 -2.90 -10.85 -26.21
N LYS A 239 -2.03 -11.26 -25.31
CA LYS A 239 -2.38 -11.76 -23.97
C LYS A 239 -1.70 -10.92 -22.90
N LEU A 240 -2.34 -10.81 -21.74
CA LEU A 240 -1.81 -10.14 -20.58
C LEU A 240 -1.80 -11.10 -19.39
N ILE A 241 -0.65 -11.27 -18.76
CA ILE A 241 -0.51 -11.96 -17.48
C ILE A 241 -0.14 -10.93 -16.43
N PHE A 242 -0.97 -10.81 -15.42
CA PHE A 242 -0.79 -9.81 -14.36
C PHE A 242 -0.63 -10.48 -13.00
N PHE A 243 0.49 -10.22 -12.33
CA PHE A 243 0.75 -10.67 -10.98
C PHE A 243 0.44 -9.55 -9.99
N LEU A 244 -0.41 -9.83 -9.00
CA LEU A 244 -0.71 -8.94 -7.88
C LEU A 244 -0.31 -9.63 -6.57
N ASP A 245 0.71 -9.14 -5.92
CA ASP A 245 1.19 -9.70 -4.65
C ASP A 245 0.77 -8.85 -3.46
N THR A 246 0.72 -9.47 -2.29
CA THR A 246 0.37 -8.83 -1.00
C THR A 246 -1.01 -8.14 -1.05
N PHE A 247 -1.94 -8.75 -1.77
CA PHE A 247 -3.25 -8.18 -2.09
C PHE A 247 -4.11 -7.90 -0.84
N GLU A 248 -3.84 -8.58 0.27
CA GLU A 248 -4.53 -8.33 1.55
C GLU A 248 -4.35 -6.90 2.04
N LYS A 249 -3.25 -6.22 1.73
CA LYS A 249 -3.04 -4.83 2.15
C LYS A 249 -4.09 -3.87 1.59
N LEU A 250 -4.73 -4.22 0.49
CA LEU A 250 -5.83 -3.43 -0.08
C LEU A 250 -7.15 -3.50 0.69
N GLY A 251 -7.39 -4.59 1.42
CA GLY A 251 -8.71 -4.86 2.01
C GLY A 251 -8.73 -5.39 3.43
N TRP A 252 -7.57 -5.65 4.03
CA TRP A 252 -7.46 -6.17 5.37
C TRP A 252 -7.46 -5.04 6.40
N VAL A 253 -8.52 -4.97 7.20
CA VAL A 253 -8.63 -3.99 8.29
C VAL A 253 -9.12 -4.69 9.54
N ALA A 254 -8.39 -4.53 10.64
CA ALA A 254 -8.73 -5.08 11.96
C ALA A 254 -9.03 -6.59 11.95
N GLY A 255 -8.30 -7.36 11.12
CA GLY A 255 -8.50 -8.81 11.01
C GLY A 255 -9.68 -9.25 10.12
N GLU A 256 -10.40 -8.32 9.51
CA GLU A 256 -11.51 -8.62 8.63
C GLU A 256 -11.28 -8.13 7.20
N TRP A 257 -11.72 -8.94 6.25
CA TRP A 257 -11.66 -8.60 4.83
C TRP A 257 -12.87 -7.76 4.43
N ARG A 258 -12.66 -6.50 4.06
CA ARG A 258 -13.76 -5.60 3.66
C ARG A 258 -14.19 -5.82 2.22
N ILE A 259 -15.45 -6.23 2.05
CA ILE A 259 -16.12 -6.35 0.76
C ILE A 259 -16.29 -4.97 0.14
N GLY A 260 -15.99 -4.84 -1.16
CA GLY A 260 -16.24 -3.63 -1.97
C GLY A 260 -15.03 -2.73 -2.21
N ARG A 261 -13.95 -2.85 -1.41
CA ARG A 261 -12.78 -1.96 -1.53
C ARG A 261 -11.87 -2.27 -2.72
N TYR A 262 -12.06 -3.41 -3.37
CA TYR A 262 -11.31 -3.93 -4.52
C TYR A 262 -12.20 -4.34 -5.68
N ASP A 263 -13.40 -3.78 -5.77
CA ASP A 263 -14.31 -4.02 -6.91
C ASP A 263 -13.66 -3.58 -8.23
N TRP A 264 -12.76 -2.60 -8.18
CA TRP A 264 -11.91 -2.21 -9.30
C TRP A 264 -11.06 -3.38 -9.81
N ALA A 265 -10.38 -4.12 -8.90
CA ALA A 265 -9.52 -5.24 -9.27
C ALA A 265 -10.34 -6.38 -9.89
N LYS A 266 -11.52 -6.67 -9.34
CA LYS A 266 -12.48 -7.60 -9.94
C LYS A 266 -12.88 -7.13 -11.34
N THR A 267 -13.22 -5.84 -11.50
CA THR A 267 -13.64 -5.26 -12.78
C THR A 267 -12.56 -5.43 -13.84
N ILE A 268 -11.31 -5.08 -13.55
CA ILE A 268 -10.22 -5.23 -14.54
C ILE A 268 -9.80 -6.68 -14.75
N SER A 269 -9.90 -7.56 -13.75
CA SER A 269 -9.55 -8.98 -13.90
C SER A 269 -10.53 -9.76 -14.78
N GLU A 270 -11.72 -9.23 -15.05
CA GLU A 270 -12.68 -9.79 -16.01
C GLU A 270 -12.30 -9.52 -17.48
N THR A 271 -11.19 -8.83 -17.74
CA THR A 271 -10.73 -8.48 -19.09
C THR A 271 -10.47 -9.72 -19.92
N LYS A 272 -11.01 -9.76 -21.14
CA LYS A 272 -10.78 -10.86 -22.10
C LYS A 272 -9.30 -10.93 -22.49
N GLY A 273 -8.78 -12.13 -22.63
CA GLY A 273 -7.38 -12.35 -23.01
C GLY A 273 -6.39 -12.08 -21.89
N SER A 274 -6.85 -11.94 -20.63
CA SER A 274 -5.98 -11.74 -19.47
C SER A 274 -6.01 -12.90 -18.49
N LEU A 275 -4.89 -13.09 -17.81
CA LEU A 275 -4.71 -14.00 -16.69
C LEU A 275 -4.19 -13.20 -15.49
N TRP A 276 -4.89 -13.31 -14.37
CA TRP A 276 -4.54 -12.60 -13.14
C TRP A 276 -4.11 -13.61 -12.07
N ILE A 277 -2.95 -13.42 -11.51
CA ILE A 277 -2.41 -14.24 -10.42
C ILE A 277 -2.32 -13.33 -9.21
N VAL A 278 -3.18 -13.57 -8.24
CA VAL A 278 -3.34 -12.70 -7.07
C VAL A 278 -2.95 -13.48 -5.83
N ALA A 279 -1.92 -13.00 -5.12
CA ALA A 279 -1.47 -13.57 -3.87
C ALA A 279 -1.88 -12.70 -2.68
N GLY A 280 -2.33 -13.36 -1.60
CA GLY A 280 -2.77 -12.68 -0.37
C GLY A 280 -2.95 -13.63 0.81
N ARG A 281 -3.34 -13.10 1.98
CA ARG A 281 -3.56 -13.92 3.18
C ARG A 281 -4.88 -14.69 3.14
N CYS A 282 -5.87 -14.16 2.41
CA CYS A 282 -7.21 -14.72 2.35
C CYS A 282 -7.62 -15.11 0.93
N ARG A 283 -8.47 -16.12 0.85
CA ARG A 283 -9.10 -16.52 -0.40
C ARG A 283 -9.98 -15.39 -0.92
N LEU A 284 -9.83 -15.04 -2.20
CA LEU A 284 -10.71 -14.08 -2.87
C LEU A 284 -12.12 -14.65 -3.02
N ALA A 285 -13.13 -13.91 -2.55
CA ALA A 285 -14.54 -14.32 -2.60
C ALA A 285 -15.26 -13.89 -3.89
N TRP A 286 -14.57 -13.72 -5.01
CA TRP A 286 -15.15 -13.32 -6.30
C TRP A 286 -15.83 -14.49 -6.99
N LYS A 287 -17.10 -14.71 -6.71
CA LYS A 287 -17.87 -15.91 -7.08
C LYS A 287 -17.80 -16.29 -8.56
N ASN A 288 -17.70 -15.34 -9.48
CA ASN A 288 -17.77 -15.57 -10.92
C ASN A 288 -16.42 -15.45 -11.64
N VAL A 289 -15.39 -14.96 -10.99
CA VAL A 289 -14.09 -14.61 -11.59
C VAL A 289 -12.98 -15.54 -11.09
N VAL A 290 -12.91 -15.81 -9.80
CA VAL A 290 -11.89 -16.69 -9.23
C VAL A 290 -12.23 -18.14 -9.53
N ARG A 291 -11.46 -18.77 -10.43
CA ARG A 291 -11.67 -20.15 -10.82
C ARG A 291 -10.70 -21.12 -10.19
N PHE A 292 -9.54 -20.64 -9.76
CA PHE A 292 -8.46 -21.52 -9.29
C PHE A 292 -7.91 -21.01 -7.95
N PRO A 293 -8.58 -21.31 -6.83
CA PRO A 293 -8.01 -21.03 -5.52
C PRO A 293 -6.89 -22.03 -5.22
N VAL A 294 -5.70 -21.52 -4.88
CA VAL A 294 -4.53 -22.30 -4.48
C VAL A 294 -4.20 -21.95 -3.04
N GLN A 295 -4.54 -22.82 -2.12
CA GLN A 295 -4.15 -22.66 -0.73
C GLN A 295 -2.70 -23.14 -0.55
N LEU A 296 -1.85 -22.27 -0.02
CA LEU A 296 -0.52 -22.69 0.40
C LEU A 296 -0.57 -23.20 1.83
N GLU A 297 -0.21 -24.45 1.97
CA GLU A 297 -0.04 -25.13 3.26
C GLU A 297 1.42 -24.99 3.74
N PRO A 298 1.71 -25.18 5.03
CA PRO A 298 3.07 -25.35 5.50
C PRO A 298 3.81 -26.43 4.68
N MET A 299 5.12 -26.30 4.56
CA MET A 299 5.96 -27.30 3.90
C MET A 299 5.83 -28.65 4.60
N SER A 300 5.83 -29.73 3.84
CA SER A 300 6.02 -31.08 4.37
C SER A 300 7.40 -31.20 5.04
N SER A 301 7.56 -32.19 5.93
CA SER A 301 8.84 -32.39 6.61
C SER A 301 10.00 -32.64 5.62
N SER A 302 9.74 -33.31 4.50
CA SER A 302 10.74 -33.52 3.45
C SER A 302 11.15 -32.21 2.78
N GLU A 303 10.17 -31.39 2.38
CA GLU A 303 10.42 -30.10 1.75
C GLU A 303 11.16 -29.14 2.69
N ALA A 304 10.80 -29.15 3.98
CA ALA A 304 11.43 -28.35 5.00
C ALA A 304 12.90 -28.80 5.25
N ASP A 305 13.17 -30.11 5.28
CA ASP A 305 14.52 -30.64 5.37
C ASP A 305 15.38 -30.25 4.16
N ASP A 306 14.84 -30.39 2.95
CA ASP A 306 15.49 -29.95 1.71
C ASP A 306 15.82 -28.45 1.73
N LEU A 307 14.93 -27.60 2.25
CA LEU A 307 15.19 -26.18 2.40
C LEU A 307 16.36 -25.95 3.37
N LEU A 308 16.39 -26.62 4.52
CA LEU A 308 17.47 -26.49 5.50
C LEU A 308 18.81 -26.96 4.94
N VAL A 309 18.85 -28.05 4.15
CA VAL A 309 20.04 -28.49 3.42
C VAL A 309 20.55 -27.40 2.49
N LYS A 310 19.66 -26.78 1.72
CA LYS A 310 19.99 -25.64 0.83
C LYS A 310 20.50 -24.42 1.60
N CYS A 311 19.96 -24.17 2.79
CA CYS A 311 20.46 -23.13 3.70
C CYS A 311 21.80 -23.48 4.39
N GLY A 312 22.43 -24.63 4.06
CA GLY A 312 23.75 -25.00 4.57
C GLY A 312 23.75 -25.76 5.90
N VAL A 313 22.58 -26.17 6.41
CA VAL A 313 22.52 -26.97 7.65
C VAL A 313 22.87 -28.42 7.35
N SER A 314 24.08 -28.82 7.66
CA SER A 314 24.62 -30.18 7.36
C SER A 314 24.14 -31.24 8.35
N ASP A 315 23.96 -30.89 9.62
CA ASP A 315 23.60 -31.81 10.69
C ASP A 315 22.13 -32.24 10.60
N SER A 316 21.86 -33.53 10.39
CA SER A 316 20.54 -34.08 10.21
C SER A 316 19.64 -34.03 11.47
N GLU A 317 20.26 -34.11 12.66
CA GLU A 317 19.55 -34.05 13.92
C GLU A 317 19.07 -32.62 14.19
N LEU A 318 19.92 -31.61 13.94
CA LEU A 318 19.55 -30.21 14.02
C LEU A 318 18.48 -29.85 12.99
N ARG A 319 18.55 -30.37 11.75
CA ARG A 319 17.51 -30.19 10.74
C ARG A 319 16.15 -30.74 11.22
N SER A 320 16.15 -31.97 11.76
CA SER A 320 14.91 -32.58 12.26
C SER A 320 14.27 -31.76 13.38
N LEU A 321 15.07 -31.25 14.31
CA LEU A 321 14.60 -30.35 15.37
C LEU A 321 14.06 -29.01 14.80
N ALA A 322 14.78 -28.42 13.86
CA ALA A 322 14.36 -27.17 13.23
C ALA A 322 13.04 -27.33 12.47
N VAL A 323 12.84 -28.43 11.74
CA VAL A 323 11.58 -28.75 11.06
C VAL A 323 10.42 -28.85 12.06
N GLU A 324 10.65 -29.55 13.19
CA GLU A 324 9.65 -29.65 14.26
C GLU A 324 9.28 -28.27 14.82
N LYS A 325 10.26 -27.42 15.12
CA LYS A 325 10.04 -26.09 15.71
C LYS A 325 9.39 -25.10 14.75
N ALA A 326 9.80 -25.10 13.48
CA ALA A 326 9.26 -24.23 12.44
C ALA A 326 7.88 -24.68 11.94
N ARG A 327 7.47 -25.94 12.20
CA ARG A 327 6.19 -26.51 11.71
C ARG A 327 5.97 -26.31 10.21
N GLY A 328 7.03 -26.42 9.42
CA GLY A 328 7.00 -26.27 7.98
C GLY A 328 6.78 -24.83 7.47
N ILE A 329 6.90 -23.82 8.31
CA ILE A 329 6.79 -22.42 7.87
C ILE A 329 8.15 -21.90 7.39
N PRO A 330 8.29 -21.56 6.08
CA PRO A 330 9.57 -21.24 5.45
C PRO A 330 10.38 -20.14 6.15
N VAL A 331 9.75 -19.05 6.53
CA VAL A 331 10.46 -17.92 7.17
C VAL A 331 11.11 -18.34 8.50
N TYR A 332 10.46 -19.21 9.26
CA TYR A 332 11.02 -19.71 10.52
C TYR A 332 12.14 -20.74 10.27
N LEU A 333 12.00 -21.57 9.23
CA LEU A 333 13.09 -22.48 8.81
C LEU A 333 14.35 -21.70 8.46
N ILE A 334 14.21 -20.61 7.71
CA ILE A 334 15.34 -19.76 7.31
C ILE A 334 15.97 -19.08 8.54
N MET A 335 15.17 -18.56 9.47
CA MET A 335 15.68 -18.00 10.74
C MET A 335 16.42 -19.05 11.57
N LEU A 336 15.90 -20.27 11.66
CA LEU A 336 16.55 -21.36 12.39
C LEU A 336 17.83 -21.82 11.70
N ALA A 337 17.86 -21.89 10.37
CA ALA A 337 19.07 -22.16 9.62
C ALA A 337 20.16 -21.12 9.91
N ASP A 338 19.79 -19.86 9.89
CA ASP A 338 20.68 -18.75 10.23
C ASP A 338 21.25 -18.88 11.65
N MET A 339 20.41 -19.21 12.63
CA MET A 339 20.83 -19.45 14.02
C MET A 339 21.77 -20.64 14.13
N ILE A 340 21.44 -21.75 13.50
CA ILE A 340 22.26 -22.97 13.50
C ILE A 340 23.66 -22.70 12.90
N ASN A 341 23.70 -22.02 11.75
CA ASN A 341 24.94 -21.76 11.03
C ASN A 341 25.93 -20.81 11.77
N ARG A 342 25.42 -20.03 12.72
CA ARG A 342 26.23 -19.12 13.55
C ARG A 342 26.74 -19.73 14.85
N SER A 343 26.18 -20.88 15.23
CA SER A 343 26.41 -21.49 16.54
C SER A 343 27.19 -22.79 16.40
N SER A 344 27.84 -23.24 17.47
CA SER A 344 28.28 -24.62 17.54
C SER A 344 27.09 -25.59 17.60
N VAL A 345 27.30 -26.85 17.16
CA VAL A 345 26.24 -27.87 17.17
C VAL A 345 25.57 -28.02 18.54
N ALA A 346 26.38 -27.99 19.62
CA ALA A 346 25.88 -28.13 20.99
C ALA A 346 25.01 -26.90 21.43
N GLU A 347 25.41 -25.70 21.06
CA GLU A 347 24.66 -24.47 21.33
C GLU A 347 23.38 -24.43 20.52
N ALA A 348 23.45 -24.68 19.21
CA ALA A 348 22.31 -24.74 18.33
C ALA A 348 21.25 -25.73 18.84
N ARG A 349 21.69 -26.94 19.25
CA ARG A 349 20.80 -27.95 19.83
C ARG A 349 20.10 -27.44 21.09
N ARG A 350 20.87 -26.87 22.02
CA ARG A 350 20.30 -26.29 23.25
C ARG A 350 19.27 -25.22 22.97
N ASP A 351 19.60 -24.29 22.06
CA ASP A 351 18.74 -23.17 21.69
C ASP A 351 17.45 -23.64 21.01
N LEU A 352 17.53 -24.61 20.08
CA LEU A 352 16.37 -25.24 19.47
C LEU A 352 15.45 -25.90 20.51
N LEU A 353 16.01 -26.59 21.50
CA LEU A 353 15.23 -27.23 22.57
C LEU A 353 14.51 -26.21 23.47
N CYS A 354 15.03 -24.99 23.59
CA CYS A 354 14.40 -23.91 24.33
C CYS A 354 13.21 -23.27 23.61
N ILE A 355 13.02 -23.52 22.30
CA ILE A 355 11.93 -22.93 21.52
C ILE A 355 10.63 -23.68 21.82
N VAL A 356 9.65 -22.96 22.38
CA VAL A 356 8.33 -23.47 22.71
C VAL A 356 7.27 -23.00 21.71
N ASP A 357 7.37 -21.73 21.28
CA ASP A 357 6.47 -21.08 20.32
C ASP A 357 7.24 -20.07 19.45
N TYR A 358 6.54 -19.39 18.58
CA TYR A 358 7.17 -18.45 17.63
C TYR A 358 7.66 -17.15 18.29
N ASP A 359 6.97 -16.66 19.32
CA ASP A 359 7.43 -15.47 20.06
C ASP A 359 8.74 -15.81 20.79
N ASN A 360 8.81 -16.98 21.41
CA ASN A 360 10.05 -17.47 22.03
C ASN A 360 11.16 -17.77 21.00
N LEU A 361 10.82 -18.21 19.78
CA LEU A 361 11.80 -18.40 18.70
C LEU A 361 12.55 -17.08 18.43
N VAL A 362 11.83 -15.97 18.30
CA VAL A 362 12.46 -14.65 18.07
C VAL A 362 13.33 -14.25 19.25
N GLU A 363 12.89 -14.48 20.49
CA GLU A 363 13.72 -14.19 21.67
C GLU A 363 15.03 -15.00 21.68
N VAL A 364 14.96 -16.29 21.38
CA VAL A 364 16.14 -17.18 21.28
C VAL A 364 17.05 -16.70 20.16
N TYR A 365 16.49 -16.41 18.99
CA TYR A 365 17.25 -15.88 17.85
C TYR A 365 17.99 -14.58 18.20
N LEU A 366 17.27 -13.61 18.77
CA LEU A 366 17.84 -12.31 19.17
C LEU A 366 18.90 -12.45 20.26
N ARG A 367 18.77 -13.46 21.15
CA ARG A 367 19.77 -13.73 22.19
C ARG A 367 21.12 -14.13 21.61
N GLY A 368 21.12 -14.89 20.53
CA GLY A 368 22.33 -15.34 19.83
C GLY A 368 23.01 -14.28 18.97
N LEU A 369 22.41 -13.08 18.82
CA LEU A 369 23.00 -11.99 18.06
C LEU A 369 23.87 -11.08 18.93
N ASP A 370 24.82 -10.39 18.29
CA ASP A 370 25.61 -9.35 18.94
C ASP A 370 24.69 -8.29 19.59
N ALA A 371 25.03 -7.88 20.80
CA ALA A 371 24.27 -6.88 21.53
C ALA A 371 24.19 -5.54 20.80
N SER A 372 25.21 -5.19 20.02
CA SER A 372 25.25 -3.95 19.21
C SER A 372 24.24 -3.96 18.06
N LEU A 373 23.86 -5.14 17.56
CA LEU A 373 22.92 -5.30 16.44
C LEU A 373 21.45 -5.16 16.88
N LYS A 374 21.14 -5.47 18.14
CA LYS A 374 19.75 -5.47 18.63
C LYS A 374 19.04 -4.13 18.50
N PRO A 375 19.65 -2.97 18.84
CA PRO A 375 19.00 -1.68 18.64
C PRO A 375 18.63 -1.44 17.16
N ALA A 376 19.49 -1.80 16.23
CA ALA A 376 19.22 -1.65 14.81
C ALA A 376 18.08 -2.58 14.34
N ILE A 377 18.03 -3.82 14.82
CA ILE A 377 16.93 -4.77 14.51
C ILE A 377 15.59 -4.25 15.03
N TYR A 378 15.52 -3.77 16.28
CA TYR A 378 14.28 -3.21 16.81
C TYR A 378 13.85 -1.97 16.02
N THR A 379 14.78 -1.08 15.70
CA THR A 379 14.48 0.10 14.89
C THR A 379 13.93 -0.31 13.53
N ALA A 380 14.59 -1.23 12.81
CA ALA A 380 14.15 -1.74 11.53
C ALA A 380 12.75 -2.37 11.58
N ALA A 381 12.43 -3.10 12.65
CA ALA A 381 11.11 -3.71 12.81
C ALA A 381 9.98 -2.67 12.96
N PHE A 382 10.25 -1.50 13.54
CA PHE A 382 9.23 -0.45 13.72
C PHE A 382 9.14 0.51 12.53
N ILE A 383 10.27 0.82 11.85
CA ILE A 383 10.25 1.70 10.67
C ILE A 383 9.89 0.95 9.38
N GLU A 384 9.89 -0.38 9.41
CA GLU A 384 9.53 -1.33 8.34
C GLU A 384 10.34 -1.20 7.06
N TYR A 385 10.57 0.01 6.58
CA TYR A 385 11.24 0.35 5.34
C TYR A 385 12.29 1.44 5.58
N TRP A 386 13.56 1.22 5.21
CA TRP A 386 14.64 2.16 5.49
C TRP A 386 15.74 2.15 4.43
N ASP A 387 16.42 3.27 4.32
CA ASP A 387 17.77 3.39 3.78
C ASP A 387 18.76 3.67 4.92
N TYR A 388 20.04 3.71 4.58
CA TYR A 388 21.09 3.97 5.57
C TYR A 388 20.93 5.33 6.26
N GLU A 389 20.62 6.38 5.49
CA GLU A 389 20.48 7.75 6.01
C GLU A 389 19.28 7.86 6.96
N PHE A 390 18.17 7.23 6.62
CA PHE A 390 16.98 7.23 7.47
C PHE A 390 17.22 6.45 8.76
N MET A 391 17.84 5.28 8.67
CA MET A 391 18.18 4.48 9.85
C MET A 391 19.12 5.25 10.79
N MET A 392 20.13 5.95 10.25
CA MET A 392 21.03 6.80 11.02
C MET A 392 20.29 8.00 11.62
N ALA A 393 19.38 8.64 10.87
CA ALA A 393 18.62 9.78 11.38
C ALA A 393 17.73 9.42 12.58
N VAL A 394 17.15 8.21 12.59
CA VAL A 394 16.36 7.70 13.72
C VAL A 394 17.27 7.25 14.86
N GLY A 395 18.39 6.62 14.55
CA GLY A 395 19.22 5.88 15.48
C GLY A 395 20.54 6.54 15.91
N GLU A 396 20.85 7.77 15.48
CA GLU A 396 22.13 8.47 15.66
C GLU A 396 22.72 8.35 17.08
N SER A 397 21.87 8.38 18.09
CA SER A 397 22.30 8.34 19.49
C SER A 397 22.48 6.93 20.08
N PHE A 398 22.12 5.86 19.34
CA PHE A 398 22.10 4.52 19.93
C PHE A 398 22.28 3.34 18.96
N ILE A 399 22.39 3.58 17.66
CA ILE A 399 22.70 2.53 16.67
C ILE A 399 24.16 2.69 16.25
N ASP A 400 24.90 1.59 16.30
CA ASP A 400 26.23 1.52 15.69
C ASP A 400 26.08 1.52 14.16
N PRO A 401 26.76 2.41 13.42
CA PRO A 401 26.75 2.39 11.95
C PRO A 401 27.11 1.03 11.35
N ASN A 402 28.02 0.28 11.98
CA ASN A 402 28.38 -1.06 11.53
C ASN A 402 27.23 -2.07 11.71
N ALA A 403 26.36 -1.87 12.68
CA ALA A 403 25.19 -2.72 12.89
C ALA A 403 24.18 -2.57 11.74
N ILE A 404 24.07 -1.40 11.11
CA ILE A 404 23.19 -1.20 9.95
C ILE A 404 23.66 -2.08 8.78
N ALA A 405 24.95 -2.07 8.47
CA ALA A 405 25.52 -2.92 7.44
C ALA A 405 25.35 -4.43 7.74
N GLN A 406 25.32 -4.81 9.01
CA GLN A 406 25.06 -6.20 9.40
C GLN A 406 23.58 -6.59 9.25
N LEU A 407 22.64 -5.65 9.41
CA LEU A 407 21.21 -5.92 9.15
C LEU A 407 20.96 -6.44 7.74
N GLU A 408 21.67 -5.90 6.76
CA GLU A 408 21.55 -6.30 5.36
C GLU A 408 21.88 -7.78 5.10
N ASN A 409 22.62 -8.39 6.01
CA ASN A 409 23.02 -9.80 5.92
C ASN A 409 22.05 -10.77 6.63
N LEU A 410 21.03 -10.22 7.32
CA LEU A 410 20.02 -11.06 7.96
C LEU A 410 19.09 -11.68 6.91
N SER A 411 18.80 -12.96 7.06
CA SER A 411 18.01 -13.75 6.11
C SER A 411 16.55 -13.28 5.91
N PHE A 412 16.05 -12.46 6.82
CA PHE A 412 14.70 -11.89 6.80
C PHE A 412 14.69 -10.39 6.50
N VAL A 413 15.82 -9.84 6.03
CA VAL A 413 15.93 -8.46 5.53
C VAL A 413 16.16 -8.51 4.03
N TRP A 414 15.35 -7.76 3.31
CA TRP A 414 15.37 -7.71 1.85
C TRP A 414 15.86 -6.36 1.36
N LYS A 415 16.64 -6.39 0.28
CA LYS A 415 17.06 -5.18 -0.42
C LYS A 415 16.06 -4.85 -1.52
N ARG A 416 15.61 -3.58 -1.54
CA ARG A 416 14.84 -2.98 -2.63
C ARG A 416 15.63 -1.82 -3.19
N GLN A 417 16.09 -1.87 -4.43
CA GLN A 417 16.88 -0.80 -5.05
C GLN A 417 17.86 -0.14 -4.06
N ASP A 418 17.48 1.03 -3.52
CA ASP A 418 18.31 1.80 -2.59
C ASP A 418 17.87 1.70 -1.11
N SER A 419 16.97 0.80 -0.79
CA SER A 419 16.37 0.66 0.54
C SER A 419 16.27 -0.80 0.99
N PHE A 420 15.91 -0.98 2.25
CA PHE A 420 15.79 -2.28 2.90
C PHE A 420 14.44 -2.41 3.58
N GLU A 421 13.98 -3.62 3.72
CA GLU A 421 12.73 -3.99 4.37
C GLU A 421 12.89 -5.28 5.18
N MET A 422 12.24 -5.35 6.32
CA MET A 422 12.19 -6.56 7.14
C MET A 422 10.93 -7.35 6.82
N HIS A 423 11.04 -8.68 6.74
CA HIS A 423 9.88 -9.56 6.56
C HIS A 423 8.81 -9.28 7.61
N GLU A 424 7.59 -8.97 7.19
CA GLU A 424 6.50 -8.48 8.04
C GLU A 424 6.22 -9.39 9.25
N VAL A 425 6.17 -10.71 9.05
CA VAL A 425 5.93 -11.68 10.14
C VAL A 425 7.04 -11.62 11.19
N VAL A 426 8.30 -11.45 10.76
CA VAL A 426 9.45 -11.33 11.68
C VAL A 426 9.43 -9.98 12.38
N ALA A 427 9.12 -8.90 11.65
CA ALA A 427 8.97 -7.57 12.23
C ALA A 427 7.89 -7.54 13.31
N ASP A 428 6.73 -8.18 13.07
CA ASP A 428 5.64 -8.30 14.06
C ASP A 428 6.08 -9.02 15.33
N LEU A 429 6.80 -10.13 15.21
CA LEU A 429 7.32 -10.88 16.34
C LEU A 429 8.35 -10.07 17.12
N ILE A 430 9.25 -9.36 16.42
CA ILE A 430 10.26 -8.50 17.02
C ILE A 430 9.60 -7.34 17.76
N ARG A 431 8.59 -6.68 17.15
CA ARG A 431 7.82 -5.61 17.79
C ARG A 431 7.20 -6.08 19.10
N ARG A 432 6.52 -7.22 19.10
CA ARG A 432 5.92 -7.82 20.32
C ARG A 432 6.97 -8.17 21.39
N SER A 433 8.18 -8.54 20.99
CA SER A 433 9.28 -8.82 21.92
C SER A 433 9.95 -7.56 22.48
N ALA A 434 9.66 -6.37 21.92
CA ALA A 434 10.29 -5.14 22.33
C ALA A 434 9.90 -4.74 23.77
N LYS A 435 10.92 -4.55 24.63
CA LYS A 435 10.70 -4.16 26.02
C LYS A 435 10.55 -2.65 26.17
N GLY A 436 9.84 -2.22 27.21
CA GLY A 436 9.50 -0.83 27.48
C GLY A 436 10.63 0.19 27.29
N PRO A 437 11.87 -0.03 27.79
CA PRO A 437 12.96 0.91 27.57
C PRO A 437 13.34 1.13 26.11
N VAL A 438 13.24 0.09 25.26
CA VAL A 438 13.49 0.19 23.82
C VAL A 438 12.38 0.99 23.14
N VAL A 439 11.13 0.69 23.47
CA VAL A 439 9.96 1.42 22.95
C VAL A 439 10.03 2.90 23.27
N LEU A 440 10.33 3.27 24.54
CA LEU A 440 10.47 4.67 24.96
C LEU A 440 11.58 5.39 24.20
N LYS A 441 12.74 4.73 24.03
CA LYS A 441 13.89 5.31 23.35
C LYS A 441 13.60 5.58 21.87
N LEU A 442 13.01 4.60 21.18
CA LEU A 442 12.61 4.73 19.79
C LEU A 442 11.50 5.76 19.58
N PHE A 443 10.50 5.75 20.47
CA PHE A 443 9.39 6.73 20.40
C PHE A 443 9.89 8.18 20.53
N LYS A 444 10.85 8.41 21.43
CA LYS A 444 11.51 9.71 21.60
C LYS A 444 12.32 10.08 20.35
N ALA A 445 13.18 9.17 19.87
CA ALA A 445 14.02 9.40 18.70
C ALA A 445 13.18 9.73 17.43
N CYS A 446 12.10 9.01 17.22
CA CYS A 446 11.13 9.33 16.17
C CYS A 446 10.48 10.71 16.35
N GLY A 447 10.20 11.11 17.60
CA GLY A 447 9.68 12.43 17.93
C GLY A 447 10.67 13.56 17.63
N ASP A 448 11.92 13.36 18.00
CA ASP A 448 13.00 14.30 17.77
C ASP A 448 13.25 14.50 16.26
N LEU A 449 13.26 13.40 15.48
CA LEU A 449 13.38 13.46 14.03
C LEU A 449 12.20 14.19 13.37
N LEU A 450 10.97 13.98 13.83
CA LEU A 450 9.80 14.73 13.31
C LEU A 450 9.94 16.23 13.56
N GLY A 451 10.49 16.63 14.71
CA GLY A 451 10.81 18.02 15.01
C GLY A 451 11.85 18.61 14.06
N GLN A 452 12.88 17.84 13.73
CA GLN A 452 13.93 18.25 12.79
C GLN A 452 13.41 18.38 11.35
N LEU A 453 12.58 17.44 10.88
CA LEU A 453 12.00 17.45 9.55
C LEU A 453 11.08 18.66 9.28
N GLY A 454 10.60 19.33 10.35
CA GLY A 454 9.80 20.55 10.28
C GLY A 454 10.61 21.85 10.21
N SER A 455 11.94 21.80 10.41
CA SER A 455 12.83 22.96 10.44
C SER A 455 13.73 23.04 9.18
N ASP A 456 14.80 23.84 9.22
CA ASP A 456 15.74 24.09 8.09
C ASP A 456 16.61 22.89 7.67
N ASP A 457 16.02 21.72 7.56
CA ASP A 457 16.68 20.52 7.09
C ASP A 457 17.11 20.63 5.61
N LYS A 458 18.32 20.21 5.29
CA LYS A 458 18.92 20.27 3.94
C LYS A 458 18.40 19.21 2.97
N ARG A 459 17.59 18.23 3.44
CA ARG A 459 17.03 17.17 2.61
C ARG A 459 16.08 17.73 1.56
N THR A 460 15.92 17.03 0.45
CA THR A 460 14.91 17.39 -0.57
C THR A 460 13.50 17.31 0.02
N ALA A 461 12.56 18.08 -0.52
CA ALA A 461 11.16 18.04 -0.08
C ALA A 461 10.58 16.62 -0.13
N TYR A 462 10.90 15.86 -1.17
CA TYR A 462 10.46 14.46 -1.33
C TYR A 462 11.00 13.56 -0.20
N ALA A 463 12.30 13.63 0.10
CA ALA A 463 12.89 12.83 1.19
C ALA A 463 12.29 13.21 2.55
N LYS A 464 12.04 14.51 2.80
CA LYS A 464 11.38 14.98 4.02
C LYS A 464 9.97 14.39 4.19
N ASP A 465 9.18 14.42 3.14
CA ASP A 465 7.80 13.91 3.18
C ASP A 465 7.78 12.39 3.36
N THR A 466 8.67 11.66 2.67
CA THR A 466 8.82 10.20 2.81
C THR A 466 9.24 9.82 4.23
N TYR A 467 10.30 10.42 4.75
CA TYR A 467 10.77 10.14 6.12
C TYR A 467 9.72 10.51 7.17
N ARG A 468 9.06 11.66 7.00
CA ARG A 468 7.98 12.08 7.90
C ARG A 468 6.89 11.04 8.01
N LEU A 469 6.47 10.49 6.90
CA LEU A 469 5.40 9.48 6.84
C LEU A 469 5.82 8.18 7.53
N HIS A 470 7.03 7.67 7.22
CA HIS A 470 7.58 6.46 7.86
C HIS A 470 7.78 6.65 9.37
N VAL A 471 8.26 7.82 9.81
CA VAL A 471 8.42 8.12 11.25
C VAL A 471 7.07 8.20 11.97
N LEU A 472 6.05 8.79 11.33
CA LEU A 472 4.69 8.82 11.89
C LEU A 472 4.11 7.42 12.03
N LYS A 473 4.32 6.56 11.03
CA LYS A 473 3.92 5.15 11.06
C LYS A 473 4.66 4.39 12.17
N ALA A 474 5.97 4.56 12.28
CA ALA A 474 6.76 3.95 13.34
C ALA A 474 6.26 4.37 14.74
N ARG A 475 5.95 5.65 14.94
CA ARG A 475 5.37 6.15 16.19
C ARG A 475 3.99 5.56 16.48
N GLN A 476 3.17 5.38 15.46
CA GLN A 476 1.86 4.71 15.60
C GLN A 476 2.05 3.24 16.03
N LEU A 477 2.96 2.49 15.42
CA LEU A 477 3.27 1.11 15.79
C LEU A 477 3.83 1.03 17.23
N LEU A 478 4.78 1.90 17.58
CA LEU A 478 5.31 2.01 18.94
C LEU A 478 4.21 2.34 19.96
N ALA A 479 3.23 3.15 19.58
CA ALA A 479 2.11 3.51 20.43
C ALA A 479 1.11 2.35 20.62
N VAL A 480 0.98 1.44 19.65
CA VAL A 480 0.17 0.23 19.79
C VAL A 480 0.84 -0.77 20.73
N GLU A 481 2.13 -1.03 20.52
CA GLU A 481 2.88 -2.03 21.30
C GLU A 481 3.28 -1.54 22.71
N GLY A 482 3.35 -0.25 22.92
CA GLY A 482 3.90 0.37 24.12
C GLY A 482 2.93 1.23 24.95
N VAL A 483 1.62 1.03 24.84
CA VAL A 483 0.60 1.83 25.56
C VAL A 483 0.88 1.89 27.07
N ASP A 484 1.23 0.76 27.68
CA ASP A 484 1.49 0.64 29.11
C ASP A 484 2.70 1.47 29.57
N VAL A 485 3.65 1.71 28.67
CA VAL A 485 4.91 2.40 28.95
C VAL A 485 4.84 3.89 28.58
N LEU A 486 4.17 4.20 27.47
CA LEU A 486 4.04 5.58 26.96
C LEU A 486 2.94 6.36 27.67
N GLY A 487 1.96 5.66 28.24
CA GLY A 487 0.73 6.23 28.76
C GLY A 487 -0.31 6.49 27.67
N SER A 488 -1.58 6.41 28.04
CA SER A 488 -2.72 6.44 27.11
C SER A 488 -2.77 7.72 26.26
N GLU A 489 -2.41 8.87 26.83
CA GLU A 489 -2.46 10.15 26.10
C GLU A 489 -1.41 10.22 24.99
N ALA A 490 -0.15 9.87 25.28
CA ALA A 490 0.93 9.90 24.29
C ALA A 490 0.68 8.89 23.16
N ALA A 491 0.24 7.70 23.51
CA ALA A 491 -0.14 6.66 22.57
C ALA A 491 -1.32 7.10 21.68
N PHE A 492 -2.37 7.64 22.28
CA PHE A 492 -3.52 8.17 21.54
C PHE A 492 -3.11 9.28 20.56
N ASN A 493 -2.34 10.27 21.02
CA ASN A 493 -1.95 11.40 20.18
C ASN A 493 -1.07 10.98 19.00
N ALA A 494 -0.16 10.01 19.18
CA ALA A 494 0.67 9.50 18.10
C ALA A 494 -0.18 8.79 17.01
N ARG A 495 -1.14 7.95 17.42
CA ARG A 495 -2.06 7.25 16.51
C ARG A 495 -2.98 8.23 15.77
N MET A 496 -3.50 9.23 16.48
CA MET A 496 -4.33 10.30 15.89
C MET A 496 -3.55 11.11 14.86
N GLN A 497 -2.29 11.46 15.15
CA GLN A 497 -1.44 12.22 14.23
C GLN A 497 -1.19 11.48 12.91
N TYR A 498 -0.96 10.18 12.96
CA TYR A 498 -0.81 9.36 11.76
C TYR A 498 -2.12 9.30 10.95
N ALA A 499 -3.25 9.05 11.61
CA ALA A 499 -4.56 9.04 10.96
C ALA A 499 -4.93 10.40 10.33
N GLU A 500 -4.61 11.52 11.00
CA GLU A 500 -4.80 12.86 10.46
C GLU A 500 -3.92 13.11 9.22
N THR A 501 -2.68 12.64 9.23
CA THR A 501 -1.78 12.76 8.07
C THR A 501 -2.32 11.98 6.88
N ALA A 502 -2.79 10.75 7.08
CA ALA A 502 -3.45 9.97 6.04
C ALA A 502 -4.67 10.72 5.46
N TRP A 503 -5.47 11.35 6.32
CA TRP A 503 -6.61 12.15 5.87
C TRP A 503 -6.20 13.35 5.03
N HIS A 504 -5.20 14.13 5.48
CA HIS A 504 -4.71 15.30 4.75
C HIS A 504 -4.09 14.94 3.39
N ASN A 505 -3.49 13.75 3.30
CA ASN A 505 -2.96 13.21 2.05
C ASN A 505 -4.05 12.66 1.11
N GLY A 506 -5.34 12.79 1.46
CA GLY A 506 -6.45 12.33 0.66
C GLY A 506 -6.77 10.84 0.80
N GLN A 507 -6.08 10.14 1.68
CA GLN A 507 -6.27 8.70 1.98
C GLN A 507 -7.48 8.50 2.92
N VAL A 508 -8.66 8.91 2.46
CA VAL A 508 -9.87 9.04 3.30
C VAL A 508 -10.28 7.70 3.92
N GLU A 509 -10.21 6.61 3.15
CA GLU A 509 -10.58 5.28 3.62
C GLU A 509 -9.58 4.73 4.65
N GLN A 510 -8.30 4.92 4.41
CA GLN A 510 -7.26 4.53 5.37
C GLN A 510 -7.39 5.33 6.67
N ALA A 511 -7.56 6.64 6.58
CA ALA A 511 -7.80 7.47 7.75
C ALA A 511 -9.04 7.02 8.54
N TYR A 512 -10.13 6.66 7.84
CA TYR A 512 -11.34 6.12 8.46
C TYR A 512 -11.05 4.84 9.25
N ASP A 513 -10.28 3.93 8.65
CA ASP A 513 -9.93 2.65 9.28
C ASP A 513 -9.04 2.86 10.51
N LEU A 514 -8.02 3.73 10.40
CA LEU A 514 -7.16 4.08 11.53
C LEU A 514 -7.94 4.71 12.69
N TYR A 515 -8.83 5.67 12.41
CA TYR A 515 -9.67 6.26 13.46
C TYR A 515 -10.64 5.24 14.07
N LYS A 516 -11.15 4.31 13.28
CA LYS A 516 -12.01 3.23 13.77
C LYS A 516 -11.24 2.27 14.68
N GLU A 517 -10.02 1.92 14.35
CA GLU A 517 -9.14 1.13 15.24
C GLU A 517 -8.87 1.85 16.56
N ILE A 518 -8.55 3.15 16.50
CA ILE A 518 -8.37 3.97 17.70
C ILE A 518 -9.65 3.98 18.52
N GLN A 519 -10.80 4.22 17.89
CA GLN A 519 -12.11 4.19 18.54
C GLN A 519 -12.34 2.86 19.24
N CYS A 520 -12.11 1.73 18.59
CA CYS A 520 -12.28 0.39 19.17
C CYS A 520 -11.33 0.16 20.37
N SER A 521 -10.08 0.63 20.29
CA SER A 521 -9.09 0.46 21.37
C SER A 521 -9.44 1.23 22.65
N TYR A 522 -10.21 2.29 22.55
CA TYR A 522 -10.63 3.12 23.69
C TYR A 522 -12.13 3.03 23.98
N ALA A 523 -12.81 2.07 23.34
CA ALA A 523 -14.24 1.85 23.57
C ALA A 523 -14.52 1.43 25.04
N PRO A 524 -15.65 1.84 25.62
CA PRO A 524 -16.06 1.37 26.93
C PRO A 524 -16.24 -0.17 26.91
N THR A 525 -15.85 -0.82 28.00
CA THR A 525 -15.92 -2.28 28.12
C THR A 525 -17.35 -2.78 28.35
N SER A 526 -18.20 -1.91 28.85
CA SER A 526 -19.64 -2.16 29.10
C SER A 526 -20.45 -0.94 28.66
N SER A 527 -21.69 -1.15 28.29
CA SER A 527 -22.63 -0.07 27.98
C SER A 527 -22.99 0.83 29.18
N ALA A 528 -22.62 0.43 30.39
CA ALA A 528 -22.80 1.20 31.61
C ALA A 528 -21.54 2.07 31.94
N ASP A 529 -20.43 1.85 31.25
CA ASP A 529 -19.21 2.61 31.47
C ASP A 529 -19.27 3.97 30.77
N GLU A 530 -18.74 5.00 31.40
CA GLU A 530 -18.60 6.32 30.78
C GLU A 530 -17.62 6.23 29.61
N PRO A 531 -17.98 6.78 28.41
CA PRO A 531 -17.09 6.78 27.27
C PRO A 531 -15.87 7.65 27.52
N SER A 532 -14.66 7.14 27.30
CA SER A 532 -13.43 7.93 27.48
C SER A 532 -13.37 9.10 26.51
N ILE A 533 -12.68 10.17 26.89
CA ILE A 533 -12.47 11.34 26.02
C ILE A 533 -11.75 10.96 24.74
N TYR A 534 -10.87 9.96 24.76
CA TYR A 534 -10.16 9.43 23.62
C TYR A 534 -11.11 8.73 22.64
N PHE A 535 -12.03 7.94 23.18
CA PHE A 535 -13.08 7.30 22.38
C PHE A 535 -13.95 8.34 21.66
N LEU A 536 -14.41 9.36 22.38
CA LEU A 536 -15.27 10.41 21.82
C LEU A 536 -14.55 11.21 20.70
N ARG A 537 -13.27 11.55 20.91
CA ARG A 537 -12.46 12.23 19.88
C ARG A 537 -12.29 11.37 18.62
N ALA A 538 -11.98 10.09 18.76
CA ALA A 538 -11.86 9.16 17.64
C ALA A 538 -13.20 8.96 16.92
N LYS A 539 -14.31 8.79 17.67
CA LYS A 539 -15.66 8.64 17.12
C LYS A 539 -16.09 9.87 16.31
N LEU A 540 -15.77 11.07 16.78
CA LEU A 540 -16.06 12.31 16.05
C LEU A 540 -15.32 12.36 14.71
N LYS A 541 -14.02 12.01 14.68
CA LYS A 541 -13.24 11.95 13.44
C LYS A 541 -13.76 10.86 12.47
N THR A 542 -14.14 9.71 13.01
CA THR A 542 -14.77 8.63 12.23
C THR A 542 -16.07 9.11 11.59
N ALA A 543 -16.92 9.84 12.33
CA ALA A 543 -18.17 10.40 11.81
C ALA A 543 -17.94 11.44 10.70
N ALA A 544 -16.96 12.33 10.87
CA ALA A 544 -16.60 13.30 9.84
C ALA A 544 -16.17 12.64 8.53
N LEU A 545 -15.41 11.54 8.62
CA LEU A 545 -14.99 10.77 7.45
C LEU A 545 -16.14 9.97 6.82
N LYS A 546 -17.10 9.46 7.60
CA LYS A 546 -18.33 8.85 7.05
C LYS A 546 -19.08 9.85 6.14
N THR A 547 -19.17 11.11 6.54
CA THR A 547 -19.77 12.15 5.71
C THR A 547 -18.99 12.36 4.40
N GLN A 548 -17.67 12.28 4.43
CA GLN A 548 -16.84 12.40 3.22
C GLN A 548 -16.94 11.15 2.33
N LEU A 549 -16.92 9.96 2.90
CA LEU A 549 -17.11 8.69 2.18
C LEU A 549 -18.47 8.59 1.52
N TRP A 550 -19.54 9.11 2.16
CA TRP A 550 -20.85 9.22 1.51
C TRP A 550 -20.79 10.04 0.22
N LEU A 551 -20.09 11.16 0.19
CA LEU A 551 -19.96 11.98 -1.02
C LEU A 551 -19.29 11.23 -2.17
N THR A 552 -18.37 10.30 -1.86
CA THR A 552 -17.65 9.52 -2.87
C THR A 552 -18.38 8.24 -3.27
N ARG A 553 -19.07 7.58 -2.34
CA ARG A 553 -19.75 6.29 -2.57
C ARG A 553 -21.23 6.41 -2.90
N GLY A 554 -21.88 7.52 -2.53
CA GLY A 554 -23.29 7.78 -2.78
C GLY A 554 -24.27 7.03 -1.84
N GLU A 555 -23.78 6.30 -0.86
CA GLU A 555 -24.60 5.55 0.09
C GLU A 555 -25.15 6.46 1.21
N ARG A 556 -26.42 6.78 1.15
CA ARG A 556 -27.08 7.70 2.09
C ARG A 556 -26.97 7.25 3.55
N THR A 557 -26.96 5.97 3.81
CA THR A 557 -26.83 5.38 5.15
C THR A 557 -25.57 5.82 5.91
N TRP A 558 -24.46 6.03 5.20
CA TRP A 558 -23.21 6.54 5.81
C TRP A 558 -23.37 7.94 6.38
N HIS A 559 -24.13 8.78 5.69
CA HIS A 559 -24.35 10.14 6.14
C HIS A 559 -25.29 10.20 7.34
N GLU A 560 -26.36 9.40 7.32
CA GLU A 560 -27.30 9.30 8.44
C GLU A 560 -26.60 8.77 9.71
N GLN A 561 -25.74 7.77 9.57
CA GLN A 561 -24.90 7.29 10.65
C GLN A 561 -23.90 8.33 11.16
N ALA A 562 -23.28 9.09 10.26
CA ALA A 562 -22.36 10.16 10.65
C ALA A 562 -23.04 11.22 11.53
N ILE A 563 -24.27 11.63 11.16
CA ILE A 563 -25.06 12.58 11.95
C ILE A 563 -25.40 11.97 13.31
N ALA A 564 -25.87 10.70 13.35
CA ALA A 564 -26.22 10.03 14.58
C ALA A 564 -25.02 9.91 15.54
N ASP A 565 -23.88 9.45 15.04
CA ASP A 565 -22.63 9.35 15.81
C ASP A 565 -22.18 10.71 16.36
N THR A 566 -22.30 11.79 15.56
CA THR A 566 -21.88 13.12 15.98
C THR A 566 -22.83 13.68 17.05
N VAL A 567 -24.13 13.41 16.94
CA VAL A 567 -25.13 13.81 17.97
C VAL A 567 -24.87 13.08 19.28
N GLU A 568 -24.56 11.78 19.22
CA GLU A 568 -24.19 10.99 20.39
C GLU A 568 -22.96 11.57 21.07
N VAL A 569 -21.85 11.82 20.31
CA VAL A 569 -20.65 12.48 20.85
C VAL A 569 -20.98 13.82 21.49
N LEU A 570 -21.83 14.63 20.87
CA LEU A 570 -22.24 15.94 21.41
C LEU A 570 -22.93 15.81 22.76
N ASN A 571 -23.81 14.82 22.92
CA ASN A 571 -24.53 14.55 24.16
C ASN A 571 -23.58 14.03 25.24
N ASP A 572 -22.74 13.04 24.91
CA ASP A 572 -21.77 12.46 25.86
C ASP A 572 -20.77 13.51 26.35
N VAL A 573 -20.27 14.38 25.47
CA VAL A 573 -19.36 15.46 25.86
C VAL A 573 -20.06 16.46 26.79
N ARG A 574 -21.35 16.77 26.53
CA ARG A 574 -22.10 17.67 27.40
C ARG A 574 -22.34 17.07 28.79
N GLU A 575 -22.61 15.77 28.86
CA GLU A 575 -22.94 15.07 30.10
C GLU A 575 -21.69 14.77 30.94
N HIS A 576 -20.66 14.21 30.35
CA HIS A 576 -19.49 13.70 31.06
C HIS A 576 -18.28 14.63 31.04
N TYR A 577 -18.15 15.48 30.00
CA TYR A 577 -16.97 16.32 29.77
C TYR A 577 -17.33 17.81 29.51
N PRO A 578 -18.08 18.50 30.39
CA PRO A 578 -18.57 19.87 30.13
C PRO A 578 -17.44 20.89 29.93
N ASN A 579 -16.23 20.59 30.39
CA ASN A 579 -15.03 21.44 30.23
C ASN A 579 -14.30 21.22 28.90
N GLU A 580 -14.58 20.14 28.19
CA GLU A 580 -13.95 19.78 26.89
C GLU A 580 -14.57 20.54 25.72
N ARG A 581 -14.44 21.85 25.80
CA ARG A 581 -15.08 22.80 24.88
C ARG A 581 -14.67 22.60 23.41
N LEU A 582 -13.42 22.18 23.14
CA LEU A 582 -12.95 22.01 21.77
C LEU A 582 -13.68 20.87 21.05
N ILE A 583 -13.90 19.74 21.72
CA ILE A 583 -14.64 18.61 21.15
C ILE A 583 -16.10 19.00 20.93
N TYR A 584 -16.69 19.66 21.92
CA TYR A 584 -18.05 20.17 21.82
C TYR A 584 -18.26 21.09 20.60
N LEU A 585 -17.35 22.06 20.41
CA LEU A 585 -17.40 22.98 19.27
C LEU A 585 -17.14 22.28 17.93
N SER A 586 -16.22 21.30 17.91
CA SER A 586 -15.97 20.49 16.71
C SER A 586 -17.19 19.67 16.34
N ALA A 587 -17.85 19.02 17.29
CA ALA A 587 -19.08 18.27 17.05
C ALA A 587 -20.21 19.14 16.49
N LEU A 588 -20.43 20.34 17.06
CA LEU A 588 -21.40 21.30 16.54
C LEU A 588 -21.07 21.75 15.11
N ASN A 589 -19.80 22.02 14.82
CA ASN A 589 -19.35 22.42 13.48
C ASN A 589 -19.56 21.30 12.47
N ASP A 590 -19.22 20.07 12.82
CA ASP A 590 -19.35 18.90 11.96
C ASP A 590 -20.82 18.57 11.67
N LEU A 591 -21.73 18.76 12.65
CA LEU A 591 -23.17 18.71 12.42
C LEU A 591 -23.64 19.81 11.44
N GLY A 592 -23.15 21.03 11.61
CA GLY A 592 -23.46 22.13 10.68
C GLY A 592 -23.02 21.83 9.24
N ILE A 593 -21.81 21.28 9.07
CA ILE A 593 -21.27 20.87 7.77
C ILE A 593 -22.08 19.70 7.19
N SER A 594 -22.41 18.70 8.01
CA SER A 594 -23.17 17.53 7.58
C SER A 594 -24.57 17.90 7.11
N TRP A 595 -25.31 18.72 7.87
CA TRP A 595 -26.63 19.19 7.48
C TRP A 595 -26.60 20.10 6.25
N LYS A 596 -25.57 20.96 6.10
CA LYS A 596 -25.36 21.74 4.88
C LYS A 596 -25.20 20.85 3.65
N ARG A 597 -24.42 19.76 3.75
CA ARG A 597 -24.22 18.78 2.68
C ARG A 597 -25.50 18.01 2.37
N PHE A 598 -26.33 17.78 3.37
CA PHE A 598 -27.67 17.17 3.22
C PHE A 598 -28.73 18.14 2.66
N LYS A 599 -28.33 19.39 2.41
CA LYS A 599 -29.20 20.49 1.95
C LYS A 599 -30.30 20.91 2.95
N ASP A 600 -30.16 20.54 4.23
CA ASP A 600 -31.01 21.07 5.32
C ASP A 600 -30.31 22.30 5.91
N PHE A 601 -30.55 23.44 5.27
CA PHE A 601 -29.89 24.72 5.61
C PHE A 601 -30.32 25.26 6.96
N ASP A 602 -31.54 24.98 7.40
CA ASP A 602 -32.07 25.45 8.69
C ASP A 602 -31.34 24.80 9.84
N LYS A 603 -31.17 23.48 9.80
CA LYS A 603 -30.36 22.76 10.79
C LYS A 603 -28.88 23.12 10.70
N ALA A 604 -28.33 23.27 9.50
CA ALA A 604 -26.95 23.70 9.33
C ALA A 604 -26.71 25.06 10.00
N PHE A 605 -27.59 26.03 9.77
CA PHE A 605 -27.53 27.37 10.36
C PHE A 605 -27.69 27.34 11.90
N TYR A 606 -28.63 26.51 12.39
CA TYR A 606 -28.82 26.31 13.82
C TYR A 606 -27.53 25.88 14.53
N TYR A 607 -26.87 24.84 14.05
CA TYR A 607 -25.64 24.34 14.66
C TYR A 607 -24.47 25.31 14.50
N GLN A 608 -24.31 25.95 13.35
CA GLN A 608 -23.26 26.95 13.14
C GLN A 608 -23.43 28.19 14.02
N ASN A 609 -24.66 28.64 14.25
CA ASN A 609 -24.94 29.72 15.19
C ASN A 609 -24.58 29.36 16.62
N GLN A 610 -24.76 28.10 17.04
CA GLN A 610 -24.31 27.67 18.39
C GLN A 610 -22.79 27.77 18.51
N VAL A 611 -22.01 27.39 17.49
CA VAL A 611 -20.55 27.57 17.48
C VAL A 611 -20.19 29.05 17.65
N VAL A 612 -20.82 29.94 16.88
CA VAL A 612 -20.55 31.38 16.93
C VAL A 612 -20.90 31.97 18.32
N ARG A 613 -22.02 31.59 18.91
CA ARG A 613 -22.42 32.02 20.27
C ARG A 613 -21.41 31.57 21.31
N ALA A 614 -21.06 30.28 21.28
CA ALA A 614 -20.10 29.73 22.21
C ALA A 614 -18.70 30.37 22.10
N LEU A 615 -18.28 30.80 20.90
CA LEU A 615 -17.02 31.55 20.71
C LEU A 615 -17.09 32.99 21.21
N LYS A 616 -18.24 33.67 21.09
CA LYS A 616 -18.46 35.05 21.56
C LYS A 616 -18.44 35.15 23.08
N ASP A 617 -19.00 34.17 23.78
CA ASP A 617 -19.02 34.15 25.25
C ASP A 617 -17.62 34.15 25.86
N LYS A 618 -16.61 33.62 25.17
CA LYS A 618 -15.21 33.68 25.60
C LYS A 618 -14.63 35.11 25.54
N LYS A 619 -15.02 35.93 24.58
CA LYS A 619 -14.55 37.32 24.48
C LYS A 619 -15.12 38.20 25.62
N SER A 620 -16.34 37.93 26.07
CA SER A 620 -16.97 38.68 27.16
C SER A 620 -16.42 38.31 28.54
N GLN A 621 -15.97 37.06 28.75
CA GLN A 621 -15.33 36.66 30.02
C GLN A 621 -13.85 37.10 30.12
N GLY A 622 -13.11 37.12 28.98
CA GLY A 622 -11.71 37.60 28.95
C GLY A 622 -11.56 39.09 29.11
N THR A 623 -12.62 39.87 28.89
CA THR A 623 -12.64 41.33 29.11
C THR A 623 -13.03 41.73 30.55
N ARG A 624 -13.55 40.79 31.36
CA ARG A 624 -13.90 41.05 32.76
C ARG A 624 -12.75 40.73 33.76
N CYS A 625 -11.66 40.14 33.25
CA CYS A 625 -10.45 39.82 34.06
C CYS A 625 -9.24 40.69 33.70
N ARG A 626 -9.45 41.91 33.15
CA ARG A 626 -8.42 42.94 33.01
C ARG A 626 -8.83 44.20 33.73
#